data_95df316ca9e013b4969f7d1b3af147cc
#
_entry.id   95df316ca9e013b4969f7d1b3af147cc
#
_cell.length_a   1.000
_cell.length_b   1.000
_cell.length_c   1.000
_cell.angle_alpha   90.00
_cell.angle_beta   90.00
_cell.angle_gamma   90.00
#
_symmetry.space_group_name_H-M   'P 1'
#
loop_
_entity.id
_entity.type
_entity.pdbx_description
1 polymer ?
#
loop_
_entity_poly.entity_id
_entity_poly.type
_entity_poly.pdbx_seq_one_letter_code
_entity_poly.pdbx_strand_id
1 'polypeptide(L)'
;YFAALDIGKDSGGIETFDDLDAALEWVEDQVLEQALPNRPPRTAVLTLDQIQLFRDIEQDGALDEVAACLEEKSYEAGEKVFSIGDHGDELFVIRRGTVRILLPLAGGKTLHVASFGRGDFFGDMAFLDREPRSADAVALKRTDVFVLSRERVNQLSRAHPVVGATVFARLARALARRLRRTDAEVQSLRE
;
A
#
# COMPACT_ATOMS: atom_id res chain seq x y z
N TYR A 1 2.96 6.37 28.87
CA TYR A 1 3.98 6.80 29.87
C TYR A 1 4.51 8.19 29.52
N PHE A 2 4.86 8.46 28.26
CA PHE A 2 5.37 9.78 27.83
C PHE A 2 4.31 10.89 27.89
N ALA A 3 3.04 10.58 27.63
CA ALA A 3 1.95 11.55 27.77
C ALA A 3 1.72 12.02 29.21
N ALA A 4 2.05 11.17 30.19
CA ALA A 4 1.94 11.51 31.60
C ALA A 4 3.11 12.39 32.10
N LEU A 5 4.18 12.52 31.32
CA LEU A 5 5.37 13.32 31.63
C LEU A 5 5.39 14.66 30.90
N ASP A 6 4.31 14.99 30.14
CA ASP A 6 4.19 16.22 29.33
C ASP A 6 5.38 16.45 28.38
N ILE A 7 6.04 15.36 27.95
CA ILE A 7 7.14 15.39 27.01
C ILE A 7 6.53 15.49 25.60
N GLY A 8 6.79 16.58 24.91
CA GLY A 8 6.39 16.76 23.51
C GLY A 8 5.52 17.98 23.23
N LYS A 9 5.07 18.74 24.24
CA LYS A 9 4.28 19.94 23.98
C LYS A 9 5.08 21.22 23.77
N ASP A 10 6.36 21.28 24.24
CA ASP A 10 7.17 22.49 24.19
C ASP A 10 8.65 22.27 23.79
N SER A 11 9.08 21.07 23.40
CA SER A 11 10.47 20.84 23.00
C SER A 11 10.56 20.77 21.47
N GLY A 12 10.95 21.88 20.87
CA GLY A 12 11.24 21.94 19.43
C GLY A 12 12.16 20.79 19.01
N GLY A 13 11.62 19.86 18.22
CA GLY A 13 12.39 18.83 17.57
C GLY A 13 12.24 17.39 18.12
N ILE A 14 11.34 17.11 19.06
CA ILE A 14 11.04 15.73 19.49
C ILE A 14 9.74 15.27 18.84
N GLU A 15 9.86 14.30 17.94
CA GLU A 15 8.72 13.56 17.38
C GLU A 15 8.55 12.25 18.13
N THR A 16 7.31 11.89 18.45
CA THR A 16 6.96 10.63 19.14
C THR A 16 6.15 9.74 18.21
N PHE A 17 6.48 8.45 18.18
CA PHE A 17 5.86 7.47 17.30
C PHE A 17 5.28 6.32 18.11
N ASP A 18 4.19 5.74 17.64
CA ASP A 18 3.52 4.61 18.29
C ASP A 18 4.34 3.31 18.20
N ASP A 19 5.16 3.20 17.16
CA ASP A 19 6.04 2.04 16.92
C ASP A 19 7.31 2.43 16.14
N LEU A 20 8.24 1.49 16.08
CA LEU A 20 9.54 1.66 15.41
C LEU A 20 9.39 1.87 13.90
N ASP A 21 8.42 1.22 13.27
CA ASP A 21 8.22 1.31 11.82
C ASP A 21 7.80 2.73 11.42
N ALA A 22 6.91 3.35 12.21
CA ALA A 22 6.51 4.73 12.02
C ALA A 22 7.69 5.71 12.21
N ALA A 23 8.56 5.45 13.19
CA ALA A 23 9.75 6.25 13.42
C ALA A 23 10.76 6.12 12.26
N LEU A 24 10.99 4.92 11.77
CA LEU A 24 11.89 4.66 10.64
C LEU A 24 11.34 5.29 9.35
N GLU A 25 10.04 5.15 9.08
CA GLU A 25 9.39 5.81 7.93
C GLU A 25 9.60 7.31 7.96
N TRP A 26 9.44 7.94 9.14
CA TRP A 26 9.66 9.37 9.30
C TRP A 26 11.13 9.78 9.07
N VAL A 27 12.09 9.02 9.61
CA VAL A 27 13.53 9.30 9.39
C VAL A 27 13.90 9.14 7.93
N GLU A 28 13.44 8.08 7.26
CA GLU A 28 13.65 7.88 5.82
C GLU A 28 13.09 9.05 5.01
N ASP A 29 11.92 9.58 5.40
CA ASP A 29 11.31 10.74 4.78
C ASP A 29 12.17 11.98 4.89
N GLN A 30 12.69 12.28 6.09
CA GLN A 30 13.56 13.40 6.32
C GLN A 30 14.85 13.32 5.49
N VAL A 31 15.46 12.14 5.42
CA VAL A 31 16.65 11.88 4.61
C VAL A 31 16.35 12.08 3.12
N LEU A 32 15.24 11.58 2.64
CA LEU A 32 14.83 11.68 1.23
C LEU A 32 14.46 13.11 0.83
N GLU A 33 13.80 13.88 1.71
CA GLU A 33 13.50 15.29 1.47
C GLU A 33 14.78 16.12 1.35
N GLN A 34 15.77 15.85 2.19
CA GLN A 34 17.07 16.54 2.13
C GLN A 34 17.88 16.12 0.89
N ALA A 35 17.88 14.84 0.53
CA ALA A 35 18.66 14.31 -0.58
C ALA A 35 18.05 14.63 -1.96
N LEU A 36 16.72 14.81 -2.05
CA LEU A 36 15.96 14.99 -3.29
C LEU A 36 15.00 16.18 -3.20
N PRO A 37 15.49 17.43 -3.17
CA PRO A 37 14.66 18.61 -2.93
C PRO A 37 13.57 18.86 -3.98
N ASN A 38 13.66 18.24 -5.15
CA ASN A 38 12.65 18.34 -6.23
C ASN A 38 11.65 17.16 -6.24
N ARG A 39 11.68 16.27 -5.25
CA ARG A 39 10.70 15.19 -5.15
C ARG A 39 9.38 15.77 -4.64
N PRO A 40 8.23 15.43 -5.27
CA PRO A 40 6.94 15.85 -4.75
C PRO A 40 6.78 15.34 -3.30
N PRO A 41 6.27 16.18 -2.39
CA PRO A 41 6.11 15.80 -0.99
C PRO A 41 5.29 14.50 -0.88
N ARG A 42 5.61 13.65 0.09
CA ARG A 42 4.88 12.38 0.31
C ARG A 42 3.40 12.57 0.63
N THR A 43 3.02 13.77 1.03
CA THR A 43 1.62 14.19 1.20
C THR A 43 0.89 14.41 -0.13
N ALA A 44 1.63 14.57 -1.24
CA ALA A 44 1.02 14.72 -2.56
C ALA A 44 0.38 13.40 -3.02
N VAL A 45 -0.83 13.50 -3.54
CA VAL A 45 -1.55 12.35 -4.12
C VAL A 45 -0.89 11.94 -5.43
N LEU A 46 -0.52 10.64 -5.56
CA LEU A 46 0.05 10.13 -6.81
C LEU A 46 -0.98 10.14 -7.92
N THR A 47 -0.53 10.57 -9.09
CA THR A 47 -1.21 10.33 -10.37
C THR A 47 -0.89 8.93 -10.89
N LEU A 48 -1.67 8.46 -11.84
CA LEU A 48 -1.57 7.09 -12.34
C LEU A 48 -0.19 6.78 -12.95
N ASP A 49 0.36 7.71 -13.73
CA ASP A 49 1.67 7.63 -14.37
C ASP A 49 2.84 7.58 -13.38
N GLN A 50 2.65 8.07 -12.15
CA GLN A 50 3.65 8.05 -11.08
C GLN A 50 3.68 6.71 -10.33
N ILE A 51 2.64 5.89 -10.47
CA ILE A 51 2.52 4.60 -9.81
C ILE A 51 3.29 3.54 -10.59
N GLN A 52 4.24 2.84 -9.93
CA GLN A 52 5.11 1.87 -10.58
C GLN A 52 4.35 0.76 -11.33
N LEU A 53 3.17 0.39 -10.83
CA LEU A 53 2.32 -0.63 -11.45
C LEU A 53 1.83 -0.20 -12.85
N PHE A 54 1.64 1.11 -13.09
CA PHE A 54 1.08 1.68 -14.30
C PHE A 54 2.06 2.54 -15.11
N ARG A 55 3.25 2.83 -14.55
CA ARG A 55 4.27 3.66 -15.21
C ARG A 55 4.68 3.03 -16.55
N ASP A 56 5.04 3.87 -17.53
CA ASP A 56 5.57 3.48 -18.83
C ASP A 56 4.67 2.46 -19.58
N ILE A 57 3.35 2.65 -19.49
CA ILE A 57 2.41 2.00 -20.39
C ILE A 57 2.41 2.80 -21.68
N GLU A 58 3.27 2.40 -22.63
CA GLU A 58 3.65 3.20 -23.82
C GLU A 58 2.65 3.15 -24.99
N GLN A 59 1.47 2.54 -24.84
CA GLN A 59 0.48 2.51 -25.91
C GLN A 59 -0.37 3.78 -25.86
N ASP A 60 -0.56 4.43 -27.02
CA ASP A 60 -1.44 5.61 -27.15
C ASP A 60 -2.83 5.32 -26.58
N GLY A 61 -3.26 6.11 -25.58
CA GLY A 61 -4.54 5.97 -24.92
C GLY A 61 -4.64 4.84 -23.87
N ALA A 62 -3.62 3.98 -23.72
CA ALA A 62 -3.69 2.84 -22.80
C ALA A 62 -3.75 3.26 -21.32
N LEU A 63 -3.16 4.39 -20.98
CA LEU A 63 -3.24 4.92 -19.62
C LEU A 63 -4.66 5.39 -19.29
N ASP A 64 -5.35 5.98 -20.26
CA ASP A 64 -6.76 6.41 -20.12
C ASP A 64 -7.68 5.21 -19.95
N GLU A 65 -7.42 4.12 -20.68
CA GLU A 65 -8.15 2.85 -20.53
C GLU A 65 -7.94 2.21 -19.15
N VAL A 66 -6.70 2.26 -18.63
CA VAL A 66 -6.42 1.83 -17.25
C VAL A 66 -7.15 2.75 -16.26
N ALA A 67 -7.11 4.07 -16.45
CA ALA A 67 -7.81 5.03 -15.61
C ALA A 67 -9.31 4.77 -15.56
N ALA A 68 -9.93 4.44 -16.68
CA ALA A 68 -11.36 4.09 -16.76
C ALA A 68 -11.73 2.81 -15.99
N CYS A 69 -10.74 1.94 -15.72
CA CYS A 69 -10.91 0.73 -14.92
C CYS A 69 -10.77 0.96 -13.41
N LEU A 70 -10.33 2.14 -12.98
CA LEU A 70 -10.04 2.45 -11.59
C LEU A 70 -11.21 3.21 -10.94
N GLU A 71 -11.45 2.93 -9.68
CA GLU A 71 -12.33 3.69 -8.80
C GLU A 71 -11.47 4.39 -7.75
N GLU A 72 -11.74 5.66 -7.47
CA GLU A 72 -11.06 6.38 -6.39
C GLU A 72 -11.83 6.22 -5.09
N LYS A 73 -11.13 5.82 -4.02
CA LYS A 73 -11.68 5.76 -2.66
C LYS A 73 -10.75 6.43 -1.67
N SER A 74 -11.34 6.94 -0.58
CA SER A 74 -10.61 7.52 0.54
C SER A 74 -11.09 6.87 1.83
N TYR A 75 -10.15 6.66 2.74
CA TYR A 75 -10.38 6.10 4.07
C TYR A 75 -9.78 7.04 5.11
N GLU A 76 -10.49 7.26 6.21
CA GLU A 76 -9.98 8.05 7.33
C GLU A 76 -9.08 7.19 8.24
N ALA A 77 -8.31 7.85 9.11
CA ALA A 77 -7.44 7.16 10.06
C ALA A 77 -8.25 6.21 10.96
N GLY A 78 -7.80 4.96 11.08
CA GLY A 78 -8.49 3.91 11.82
C GLY A 78 -9.61 3.20 11.05
N GLU A 79 -9.97 3.67 9.86
CA GLU A 79 -11.01 3.05 9.04
C GLU A 79 -10.50 1.73 8.44
N LYS A 80 -11.35 0.71 8.51
CA LYS A 80 -11.05 -0.60 7.95
C LYS A 80 -11.43 -0.64 6.47
N VAL A 81 -10.47 -1.01 5.63
CA VAL A 81 -10.67 -1.17 4.18
C VAL A 81 -11.41 -2.48 3.88
N PHE A 82 -10.98 -3.56 4.56
CA PHE A 82 -11.63 -4.87 4.56
C PHE A 82 -11.21 -5.68 5.79
N SER A 83 -11.97 -6.72 6.10
CA SER A 83 -11.69 -7.64 7.20
C SER A 83 -11.25 -9.02 6.70
N ILE A 84 -10.50 -9.73 7.54
CA ILE A 84 -10.21 -11.15 7.31
C ILE A 84 -11.50 -11.93 7.08
N GLY A 85 -11.52 -12.81 6.09
CA GLY A 85 -12.68 -13.61 5.72
C GLY A 85 -13.68 -12.93 4.81
N ASP A 86 -13.57 -11.62 4.57
CA ASP A 86 -14.42 -10.93 3.60
C ASP A 86 -14.18 -11.48 2.19
N HIS A 87 -15.26 -11.57 1.41
CA HIS A 87 -15.15 -11.84 -0.01
C HIS A 87 -14.90 -10.52 -0.76
N GLY A 88 -13.97 -10.57 -1.71
CA GLY A 88 -13.65 -9.41 -2.54
C GLY A 88 -12.50 -9.74 -3.49
N ASP A 89 -12.56 -9.18 -4.68
CA ASP A 89 -11.60 -9.42 -5.76
C ASP A 89 -10.91 -8.12 -6.21
N GLU A 90 -10.88 -7.13 -5.32
CA GLU A 90 -10.26 -5.84 -5.60
C GLU A 90 -8.80 -5.81 -5.13
N LEU A 91 -7.98 -5.17 -5.97
CA LEU A 91 -6.64 -4.70 -5.67
C LEU A 91 -6.70 -3.22 -5.32
N PHE A 92 -6.04 -2.81 -4.27
CA PHE A 92 -5.96 -1.43 -3.80
C PHE A 92 -4.56 -0.88 -4.04
N VAL A 93 -4.44 0.27 -4.69
CA VAL A 93 -3.16 0.94 -4.94
C VAL A 93 -3.14 2.27 -4.21
N ILE A 94 -2.19 2.45 -3.30
CA ILE A 94 -2.13 3.61 -2.41
C ILE A 94 -1.58 4.83 -3.17
N ARG A 95 -2.38 5.87 -3.29
CA ARG A 95 -2.00 7.17 -3.87
C ARG A 95 -1.36 8.07 -2.84
N ARG A 96 -1.89 8.03 -1.62
CA ARG A 96 -1.43 8.78 -0.44
C ARG A 96 -1.87 8.04 0.81
N GLY A 97 -1.09 8.13 1.87
CA GLY A 97 -1.41 7.51 3.14
C GLY A 97 -0.65 6.22 3.39
N THR A 98 -1.10 5.48 4.38
CA THR A 98 -0.48 4.20 4.81
C THR A 98 -1.56 3.26 5.30
N VAL A 99 -1.46 1.99 4.94
CA VAL A 99 -2.35 0.91 5.36
C VAL A 99 -1.56 -0.15 6.11
N ARG A 100 -2.05 -0.57 7.28
CA ARG A 100 -1.55 -1.72 8.03
C ARG A 100 -2.33 -2.97 7.71
N ILE A 101 -1.63 -4.06 7.58
CA ILE A 101 -2.20 -5.41 7.49
C ILE A 101 -2.06 -6.07 8.86
N LEU A 102 -3.19 -6.47 9.41
CA LEU A 102 -3.30 -6.98 10.77
C LEU A 102 -3.94 -8.37 10.76
N LEU A 103 -3.34 -9.30 11.50
CA LEU A 103 -3.90 -10.62 11.71
C LEU A 103 -4.53 -10.68 13.11
N PRO A 104 -5.85 -10.86 13.21
CA PRO A 104 -6.49 -11.07 14.50
C PRO A 104 -6.00 -12.36 15.13
N LEU A 105 -5.63 -12.31 16.41
CA LEU A 105 -5.19 -13.46 17.21
C LEU A 105 -6.21 -13.76 18.30
N ALA A 106 -6.09 -14.96 18.87
CA ALA A 106 -6.89 -15.34 20.04
C ALA A 106 -6.68 -14.37 21.20
N GLY A 107 -7.76 -14.08 21.97
CA GLY A 107 -7.72 -13.17 23.09
C GLY A 107 -7.77 -11.68 22.73
N GLY A 108 -8.24 -11.34 21.51
CA GLY A 108 -8.44 -9.94 21.08
C GLY A 108 -7.15 -9.21 20.75
N LYS A 109 -6.03 -9.92 20.64
CA LYS A 109 -4.75 -9.37 20.19
C LYS A 109 -4.72 -9.29 18.66
N THR A 110 -3.88 -8.41 18.13
CA THR A 110 -3.60 -8.32 16.70
C THR A 110 -2.10 -8.44 16.46
N LEU A 111 -1.72 -9.13 15.39
CA LEU A 111 -0.35 -9.19 14.91
C LEU A 111 -0.23 -8.24 13.71
N HIS A 112 0.71 -7.31 13.77
CA HIS A 112 1.09 -6.51 12.61
C HIS A 112 1.91 -7.38 11.66
N VAL A 113 1.41 -7.53 10.42
CA VAL A 113 2.03 -8.37 9.39
C VAL A 113 2.85 -7.54 8.42
N ALA A 114 2.30 -6.40 7.99
CA ALA A 114 2.95 -5.51 7.03
C ALA A 114 2.34 -4.11 7.06
N SER A 115 3.12 -3.12 6.64
CA SER A 115 2.65 -1.77 6.30
C SER A 115 2.88 -1.49 4.83
N PHE A 116 1.90 -0.86 4.19
CA PHE A 116 1.97 -0.44 2.80
C PHE A 116 1.78 1.07 2.71
N GLY A 117 2.69 1.73 2.02
CA GLY A 117 2.73 3.17 1.86
C GLY A 117 2.37 3.63 0.45
N ARG A 118 2.58 4.90 0.21
CA ARG A 118 2.34 5.57 -1.08
C ARG A 118 3.07 4.88 -2.24
N GLY A 119 2.34 4.48 -3.27
CA GLY A 119 2.84 3.76 -4.45
C GLY A 119 2.80 2.25 -4.32
N ASP A 120 2.57 1.72 -3.10
CA ASP A 120 2.37 0.29 -2.88
C ASP A 120 0.95 -0.14 -3.22
N PHE A 121 0.74 -1.46 -3.25
CA PHE A 121 -0.57 -2.07 -3.40
C PHE A 121 -0.77 -3.19 -2.37
N PHE A 122 -2.05 -3.48 -2.07
CA PHE A 122 -2.47 -4.55 -1.17
C PHE A 122 -3.79 -5.17 -1.64
N GLY A 123 -4.24 -6.25 -1.00
CA GLY A 123 -5.42 -7.02 -1.43
C GLY A 123 -5.13 -7.95 -2.61
N ASP A 124 -3.86 -8.10 -2.98
CA ASP A 124 -3.34 -8.86 -4.10
C ASP A 124 -3.65 -10.36 -4.03
N MET A 125 -3.69 -10.97 -2.84
CA MET A 125 -3.99 -12.39 -2.68
C MET A 125 -5.41 -12.69 -3.20
N ALA A 126 -6.44 -12.14 -2.57
CA ALA A 126 -7.83 -12.36 -2.98
C ALA A 126 -8.11 -11.90 -4.43
N PHE A 127 -7.43 -10.84 -4.90
CA PHE A 127 -7.48 -10.41 -6.29
C PHE A 127 -6.97 -11.49 -7.25
N LEU A 128 -5.94 -12.27 -6.87
CA LEU A 128 -5.31 -13.28 -7.73
C LEU A 128 -5.98 -14.65 -7.63
N ASP A 129 -6.21 -15.15 -6.40
CA ASP A 129 -6.68 -16.53 -6.14
C ASP A 129 -8.20 -16.63 -5.93
N ARG A 130 -8.89 -15.50 -5.68
CA ARG A 130 -10.33 -15.40 -5.37
C ARG A 130 -10.72 -16.05 -4.03
N GLU A 131 -9.75 -16.30 -3.18
CA GLU A 131 -10.01 -16.74 -1.82
C GLU A 131 -10.43 -15.54 -0.94
N PRO A 132 -11.06 -15.78 0.21
CA PRO A 132 -11.36 -14.72 1.16
C PRO A 132 -10.13 -13.94 1.59
N ARG A 133 -10.33 -12.67 2.01
CA ARG A 133 -9.25 -11.83 2.55
C ARG A 133 -8.50 -12.54 3.68
N SER A 134 -7.18 -12.62 3.59
CA SER A 134 -6.32 -13.36 4.53
C SER A 134 -6.01 -12.59 5.82
N ALA A 135 -6.31 -11.29 5.88
CA ALA A 135 -6.02 -10.42 7.01
C ALA A 135 -6.96 -9.20 6.99
N ASP A 136 -6.96 -8.42 8.07
CA ASP A 136 -7.58 -7.10 8.12
C ASP A 136 -6.66 -6.07 7.45
N ALA A 137 -7.23 -5.10 6.74
CA ALA A 137 -6.51 -3.92 6.24
C ALA A 137 -7.10 -2.65 6.86
N VAL A 138 -6.28 -1.85 7.54
CA VAL A 138 -6.71 -0.67 8.29
C VAL A 138 -5.87 0.54 7.86
N ALA A 139 -6.52 1.65 7.53
CA ALA A 139 -5.85 2.90 7.24
C ALA A 139 -5.22 3.48 8.52
N LEU A 140 -3.91 3.70 8.53
CA LEU A 140 -3.20 4.27 9.67
C LEU A 140 -3.39 5.79 9.78
N LYS A 141 -3.54 6.43 8.63
CA LYS A 141 -3.82 7.86 8.44
C LYS A 141 -4.78 8.01 7.28
N ARG A 142 -5.29 9.22 7.02
CA ARG A 142 -6.11 9.45 5.82
C ARG A 142 -5.40 8.89 4.58
N THR A 143 -6.05 7.97 3.90
CA THR A 143 -5.47 7.18 2.80
C THR A 143 -6.36 7.27 1.57
N ASP A 144 -5.79 7.72 0.45
CA ASP A 144 -6.46 7.74 -0.85
C ASP A 144 -5.89 6.59 -1.70
N VAL A 145 -6.78 5.83 -2.32
CA VAL A 145 -6.43 4.65 -3.12
C VAL A 145 -7.11 4.67 -4.48
N PHE A 146 -6.48 4.01 -5.45
CA PHE A 146 -7.19 3.44 -6.59
C PHE A 146 -7.61 2.02 -6.27
N VAL A 147 -8.86 1.69 -6.62
CA VAL A 147 -9.42 0.35 -6.49
C VAL A 147 -9.59 -0.24 -7.88
N LEU A 148 -9.03 -1.41 -8.09
CA LEU A 148 -9.05 -2.14 -9.36
C LEU A 148 -9.70 -3.50 -9.16
N SER A 149 -10.93 -3.69 -9.65
CA SER A 149 -11.61 -4.98 -9.57
C SER A 149 -11.07 -5.96 -10.62
N ARG A 150 -11.11 -7.24 -10.30
CA ARG A 150 -10.70 -8.32 -11.19
C ARG A 150 -11.49 -8.32 -12.50
N GLU A 151 -12.78 -8.01 -12.43
CA GLU A 151 -13.63 -7.96 -13.62
C GLU A 151 -13.15 -6.88 -14.59
N ARG A 152 -12.87 -5.66 -14.10
CA ARG A 152 -12.37 -4.56 -14.94
C ARG A 152 -11.02 -4.87 -15.56
N VAL A 153 -10.11 -5.53 -14.82
CA VAL A 153 -8.83 -6.01 -15.40
C VAL A 153 -9.05 -7.04 -16.48
N ASN A 154 -10.01 -7.96 -16.31
CA ASN A 154 -10.32 -8.94 -17.33
C ASN A 154 -10.92 -8.28 -18.60
N GLN A 155 -11.77 -7.28 -18.44
CA GLN A 155 -12.31 -6.49 -19.55
C GLN A 155 -11.19 -5.73 -20.29
N LEU A 156 -10.31 -5.05 -19.55
CA LEU A 156 -9.13 -4.38 -20.08
C LEU A 156 -8.23 -5.35 -20.84
N SER A 157 -7.97 -6.54 -20.28
CA SER A 157 -7.12 -7.56 -20.92
C SER A 157 -7.73 -8.15 -22.19
N ARG A 158 -9.05 -8.15 -22.33
CA ARG A 158 -9.72 -8.56 -23.58
C ARG A 158 -9.66 -7.49 -24.65
N ALA A 159 -9.86 -6.22 -24.26
CA ALA A 159 -9.81 -5.08 -25.18
C ALA A 159 -8.38 -4.72 -25.58
N HIS A 160 -7.46 -4.75 -24.62
CA HIS A 160 -6.06 -4.35 -24.74
C HIS A 160 -5.13 -5.42 -24.14
N PRO A 161 -4.89 -6.56 -24.84
CA PRO A 161 -4.16 -7.71 -24.27
C PRO A 161 -2.74 -7.38 -23.80
N VAL A 162 -2.04 -6.49 -24.51
CA VAL A 162 -0.68 -6.07 -24.15
C VAL A 162 -0.68 -5.28 -22.82
N VAL A 163 -1.67 -4.40 -22.62
CA VAL A 163 -1.82 -3.61 -21.41
C VAL A 163 -2.13 -4.53 -20.23
N GLY A 164 -3.09 -5.42 -20.37
CA GLY A 164 -3.44 -6.41 -19.35
C GLY A 164 -2.23 -7.28 -18.98
N ALA A 165 -1.51 -7.81 -19.96
CA ALA A 165 -0.29 -8.60 -19.74
C ALA A 165 0.79 -7.79 -18.99
N THR A 166 0.96 -6.50 -19.34
CA THR A 166 1.93 -5.62 -18.68
C THR A 166 1.58 -5.41 -17.21
N VAL A 167 0.32 -5.14 -16.88
CA VAL A 167 -0.14 -4.98 -15.50
C VAL A 167 0.11 -6.26 -14.70
N PHE A 168 -0.29 -7.43 -15.22
CA PHE A 168 -0.05 -8.70 -14.53
C PHE A 168 1.44 -9.03 -14.38
N ALA A 169 2.28 -8.76 -15.38
CA ALA A 169 3.72 -8.99 -15.29
C ALA A 169 4.37 -8.10 -14.22
N ARG A 170 3.92 -6.85 -14.08
CA ARG A 170 4.41 -5.94 -13.04
C ARG A 170 3.95 -6.36 -11.64
N LEU A 171 2.69 -6.76 -11.52
CA LEU A 171 2.16 -7.33 -10.29
C LEU A 171 2.97 -8.54 -9.85
N ALA A 172 3.19 -9.51 -10.75
CA ALA A 172 3.99 -10.71 -10.48
C ALA A 172 5.44 -10.37 -10.05
N ARG A 173 6.09 -9.39 -10.71
CA ARG A 173 7.44 -8.94 -10.32
C ARG A 173 7.46 -8.30 -8.94
N ALA A 174 6.44 -7.50 -8.60
CA ALA A 174 6.33 -6.87 -7.30
C ALA A 174 6.13 -7.92 -6.20
N LEU A 175 5.27 -8.91 -6.42
CA LEU A 175 5.05 -10.03 -5.50
C LEU A 175 6.31 -10.88 -5.32
N ALA A 176 7.04 -11.18 -6.41
CA ALA A 176 8.30 -11.90 -6.33
C ALA A 176 9.38 -11.14 -5.53
N ARG A 177 9.40 -9.80 -5.60
CA ARG A 177 10.28 -8.99 -4.74
C ARG A 177 9.85 -9.03 -3.28
N ARG A 178 8.53 -8.93 -3.02
CA ARG A 178 7.97 -9.01 -1.66
C ARG A 178 8.29 -10.34 -1.01
N LEU A 179 8.09 -11.45 -1.73
CA LEU A 179 8.42 -12.79 -1.24
C LEU A 179 9.91 -12.93 -0.90
N ARG A 180 10.82 -12.51 -1.79
CA ARG A 180 12.26 -12.54 -1.51
C ARG A 180 12.65 -11.72 -0.27
N ARG A 181 12.00 -10.59 -0.04
CA ARG A 181 12.25 -9.78 1.15
C ARG A 181 11.80 -10.51 2.42
N THR A 182 10.61 -11.09 2.41
CA THR A 182 10.11 -11.90 3.53
C THR A 182 11.00 -13.12 3.82
N ASP A 183 11.46 -13.81 2.77
CA ASP A 183 12.40 -14.93 2.93
C ASP A 183 13.71 -14.49 3.62
N ALA A 184 14.25 -13.34 3.23
CA ALA A 184 15.45 -12.78 3.85
C ALA A 184 15.22 -12.39 5.32
N GLU A 185 14.08 -11.79 5.64
CA GLU A 185 13.69 -11.45 7.01
C GLU A 185 13.55 -12.70 7.89
N VAL A 186 12.91 -13.75 7.38
CA VAL A 186 12.79 -15.04 8.09
C VAL A 186 14.16 -15.69 8.31
N GLN A 187 15.08 -15.60 7.33
CA GLN A 187 16.44 -16.13 7.50
C GLN A 187 17.22 -15.39 8.58
N SER A 188 17.12 -14.05 8.64
CA SER A 188 17.81 -13.24 9.64
C SER A 188 17.34 -13.48 11.09
N LEU A 189 16.12 -14.00 11.27
CA LEU A 189 15.59 -14.35 12.58
C LEU A 189 16.08 -15.71 13.10
N ARG A 190 16.80 -16.49 12.26
CA ARG A 190 17.31 -17.82 12.61
C ARG A 190 18.80 -17.82 12.96
N GLU A 191 19.48 -16.68 12.76
CA GLU A 191 20.86 -16.45 13.15
C GLU A 191 20.94 -15.78 14.53
#